data_bbcd83b53da3df24b92b35a226460490
#
_entry.id   bbcd83b53da3df24b92b35a226460490
#
_cell.length_a   1.000
_cell.length_b   1.000
_cell.length_c   1.000
_cell.angle_alpha   90.00
_cell.angle_beta   90.00
_cell.angle_gamma   90.00
#
_symmetry.space_group_name_H-M   'P 1'
#
loop_
_entity.id
_entity.type
_entity.pdbx_description
1 polymer ?
#
loop_
_entity_poly.entity_id
_entity_poly.type
_entity_poly.pdbx_seq_one_letter_code
_entity_poly.pdbx_strand_id
1 'polypeptide(L)'
;MNTGAADDGRGLRWAVYVVLMAVAVGQMTGRILAVNSVNVAALEEHRVKQRLDEERARLAAEGLANEEIDARLIEREGEFREKLRMQRPFLSANDRSRWLAVRAIVERRTFAIDEFLGEPTWDTIDMVQHVGRDGELHLYSSKPPLFTLLLAAEYWTLHNLTGMSLGTHPYEVGRLLVFINNVLPMLVLFLAVAAMAERLGTTDWGRIFVVAAATLGMQLNTFAVVINNHIPAAVTAAVTLYAWMRIRVDGDLRGRWFLVAGLFAALTAANELPAVAFLCAIGLALIWHHPRPTLVWFAPAAILVVAAYFATNYAAHASLRPPYMHRSETDWADNWYDYSYEVNGRVRESYWRDPQGIDRGEPSRGDYALHVLIGHHGVFSLTPIWLLSVAGMWFWLRSGRPAERELALLVLGLTLVCLAFYMMRPQDDRNYGGMTSGLRWMFWFAPLWLATMLPAADRASHFKIGIAFASVALAWSAMSASYPTWNPWVHPWLYNWLSYWNALPGS
;
A
#
# COMPACT_ATOMS: atom_id res chain seq x y z
N MET A 1 -19.79 29.06 35.36
CA MET A 1 -19.33 27.81 35.98
C MET A 1 -19.99 26.65 35.25
N ASN A 2 -19.34 26.08 34.27
CA ASN A 2 -19.72 24.79 33.65
C ASN A 2 -18.57 24.24 32.78
N THR A 3 -17.34 24.33 33.31
CA THR A 3 -16.13 23.80 32.62
C THR A 3 -15.93 22.30 32.83
N GLY A 4 -16.58 21.70 33.83
CA GLY A 4 -16.40 20.26 34.14
C GLY A 4 -17.09 19.31 33.17
N ALA A 5 -18.31 19.58 32.72
CA ALA A 5 -19.07 18.65 31.89
C ALA A 5 -18.56 18.54 30.43
N ALA A 6 -17.93 19.61 29.90
CA ALA A 6 -17.30 19.59 28.55
C ALA A 6 -15.95 18.85 28.54
N ASP A 7 -15.26 18.82 29.67
CA ASP A 7 -13.99 18.14 29.86
C ASP A 7 -14.20 16.62 30.06
N ASP A 8 -15.22 16.22 30.77
CA ASP A 8 -15.59 14.80 30.98
C ASP A 8 -15.93 14.08 29.67
N GLY A 9 -16.71 14.72 28.79
CA GLY A 9 -17.06 14.12 27.49
C GLY A 9 -15.86 13.92 26.56
N ARG A 10 -14.89 14.83 26.56
CA ARG A 10 -13.65 14.72 25.77
C ARG A 10 -12.77 13.59 26.30
N GLY A 11 -12.60 13.49 27.61
CA GLY A 11 -11.82 12.42 28.23
C GLY A 11 -12.37 11.04 27.88
N LEU A 12 -13.69 10.87 27.93
CA LEU A 12 -14.35 9.61 27.57
C LEU A 12 -14.16 9.27 26.08
N ARG A 13 -14.31 10.24 25.17
CA ARG A 13 -14.04 10.00 23.73
C ARG A 13 -12.61 9.55 23.50
N TRP A 14 -11.61 10.23 24.11
CA TRP A 14 -10.22 9.81 23.98
C TRP A 14 -9.96 8.42 24.55
N ALA A 15 -10.62 8.01 25.62
CA ALA A 15 -10.55 6.64 26.12
C ALA A 15 -11.05 5.63 25.07
N VAL A 16 -12.18 5.94 24.40
CA VAL A 16 -12.69 5.11 23.29
C VAL A 16 -11.71 5.08 22.11
N TYR A 17 -11.11 6.22 21.74
CA TYR A 17 -10.11 6.27 20.65
C TYR A 17 -8.90 5.40 20.97
N VAL A 18 -8.39 5.48 22.19
CA VAL A 18 -7.24 4.64 22.62
C VAL A 18 -7.57 3.16 22.52
N VAL A 19 -8.77 2.74 22.94
CA VAL A 19 -9.20 1.34 22.80
C VAL A 19 -9.27 0.92 21.33
N LEU A 20 -9.88 1.74 20.46
CA LEU A 20 -9.97 1.47 19.03
C LEU A 20 -8.58 1.37 18.37
N MET A 21 -7.69 2.31 18.69
CA MET A 21 -6.30 2.31 18.19
C MET A 21 -5.52 1.11 18.71
N ALA A 22 -5.68 0.75 19.99
CA ALA A 22 -5.03 -0.42 20.57
C ALA A 22 -5.47 -1.72 19.89
N VAL A 23 -6.78 -1.85 19.61
CA VAL A 23 -7.31 -3.00 18.84
C VAL A 23 -6.71 -3.05 17.44
N ALA A 24 -6.66 -1.93 16.71
CA ALA A 24 -6.08 -1.88 15.36
C ALA A 24 -4.59 -2.21 15.37
N VAL A 25 -3.81 -1.63 16.29
CA VAL A 25 -2.37 -1.92 16.47
C VAL A 25 -2.16 -3.39 16.82
N GLY A 26 -2.97 -3.94 17.73
CA GLY A 26 -2.93 -5.35 18.09
C GLY A 26 -3.23 -6.27 16.91
N GLN A 27 -4.25 -5.95 16.11
CA GLN A 27 -4.59 -6.72 14.89
C GLN A 27 -3.48 -6.66 13.84
N MET A 28 -2.92 -5.49 13.54
CA MET A 28 -1.81 -5.33 12.59
C MET A 28 -0.58 -6.10 13.07
N THR A 29 -0.21 -5.96 14.33
CA THR A 29 0.92 -6.66 14.94
C THR A 29 0.69 -8.17 14.93
N GLY A 30 -0.50 -8.64 15.32
CA GLY A 30 -0.88 -10.05 15.28
C GLY A 30 -0.77 -10.65 13.88
N ARG A 31 -1.19 -9.91 12.84
CA ARG A 31 -1.04 -10.34 11.43
C ARG A 31 0.43 -10.45 11.02
N ILE A 32 1.27 -9.47 11.39
CA ILE A 32 2.73 -9.51 11.12
C ILE A 32 3.36 -10.76 11.75
N LEU A 33 3.00 -11.05 13.00
CA LEU A 33 3.48 -12.25 13.71
C LEU A 33 2.91 -13.54 13.12
N ALA A 34 1.69 -13.51 12.57
CA ALA A 34 1.04 -14.66 11.96
C ALA A 34 1.66 -15.07 10.61
N VAL A 35 2.43 -14.22 9.96
CA VAL A 35 3.13 -14.59 8.73
C VAL A 35 4.04 -15.78 8.98
N ASN A 36 3.71 -16.92 8.36
CA ASN A 36 4.40 -18.21 8.53
C ASN A 36 4.44 -18.74 9.99
N SER A 37 3.48 -18.37 10.84
CA SER A 37 3.35 -18.91 12.20
C SER A 37 2.69 -20.30 12.22
N VAL A 38 1.91 -20.66 11.21
CA VAL A 38 1.43 -22.03 11.00
C VAL A 38 2.62 -22.89 10.57
N ASN A 39 2.61 -24.18 10.88
CA ASN A 39 3.66 -25.11 10.47
C ASN A 39 3.67 -25.32 8.95
N VAL A 40 4.05 -24.26 8.23
CA VAL A 40 4.08 -24.19 6.77
C VAL A 40 5.10 -25.17 6.22
N ALA A 41 6.22 -25.37 6.93
CA ALA A 41 7.24 -26.32 6.53
C ALA A 41 6.70 -27.77 6.49
N ALA A 42 5.92 -28.19 7.49
CA ALA A 42 5.30 -29.51 7.49
C ALA A 42 4.22 -29.63 6.38
N LEU A 43 3.49 -28.57 6.09
CA LEU A 43 2.52 -28.57 5.01
C LEU A 43 3.19 -28.61 3.63
N GLU A 44 4.29 -27.91 3.44
CA GLU A 44 5.13 -27.99 2.23
C GLU A 44 5.64 -29.41 2.02
N GLU A 45 6.24 -30.00 3.07
CA GLU A 45 6.77 -31.37 3.04
C GLU A 45 5.69 -32.40 2.70
N HIS A 46 4.51 -32.25 3.31
CA HIS A 46 3.38 -33.13 3.02
C HIS A 46 2.94 -33.02 1.54
N ARG A 47 2.86 -31.82 0.98
CA ARG A 47 2.50 -31.60 -0.42
C ARG A 47 3.55 -32.12 -1.40
N VAL A 48 4.83 -31.92 -1.07
CA VAL A 48 5.94 -32.44 -1.89
C VAL A 48 5.87 -33.97 -1.91
N LYS A 49 5.70 -34.58 -0.74
CA LYS A 49 5.56 -36.04 -0.63
C LYS A 49 4.36 -36.57 -1.42
N GLN A 50 3.21 -35.93 -1.30
CA GLN A 50 2.01 -36.30 -2.08
C GLN A 50 2.29 -36.25 -3.59
N ARG A 51 2.94 -35.21 -4.07
CA ARG A 51 3.30 -35.09 -5.51
C ARG A 51 4.32 -36.12 -5.96
N LEU A 52 5.27 -36.47 -5.11
CA LEU A 52 6.24 -37.52 -5.41
C LEU A 52 5.54 -38.89 -5.47
N ASP A 53 4.61 -39.16 -4.57
CA ASP A 53 3.83 -40.41 -4.57
C ASP A 53 2.94 -40.51 -5.82
N GLU A 54 2.28 -39.43 -6.24
CA GLU A 54 1.51 -39.35 -7.49
C GLU A 54 2.42 -39.59 -8.73
N GLU A 55 3.59 -38.96 -8.77
CA GLU A 55 4.55 -39.12 -9.87
C GLU A 55 5.13 -40.52 -9.91
N ARG A 56 5.46 -41.14 -8.74
CA ARG A 56 5.88 -42.54 -8.63
C ARG A 56 4.83 -43.47 -9.21
N ALA A 57 3.56 -43.29 -8.85
CA ALA A 57 2.47 -44.11 -9.36
C ALA A 57 2.31 -43.98 -10.89
N ARG A 58 2.50 -42.77 -11.42
CA ARG A 58 2.45 -42.50 -12.87
C ARG A 58 3.57 -43.22 -13.60
N LEU A 59 4.83 -43.07 -13.14
CA LEU A 59 5.99 -43.68 -13.78
C LEU A 59 5.95 -45.21 -13.70
N ALA A 60 5.44 -45.75 -12.61
CA ALA A 60 5.20 -47.20 -12.47
C ALA A 60 4.14 -47.71 -13.46
N ALA A 61 3.07 -46.94 -13.69
CA ALA A 61 2.05 -47.27 -14.69
C ALA A 61 2.58 -47.20 -16.14
N GLU A 62 3.61 -46.40 -16.40
CA GLU A 62 4.34 -46.32 -17.66
C GLU A 62 5.33 -47.49 -17.84
N GLY A 63 5.49 -48.36 -16.82
CA GLY A 63 6.30 -49.58 -16.90
C GLY A 63 7.80 -49.38 -16.66
N LEU A 64 8.22 -48.28 -16.04
CA LEU A 64 9.62 -48.02 -15.73
C LEU A 64 10.12 -48.92 -14.55
N ALA A 65 11.42 -49.27 -14.57
CA ALA A 65 12.05 -49.97 -13.48
C ALA A 65 12.18 -49.10 -12.22
N ASN A 66 12.14 -49.69 -11.02
CA ASN A 66 12.17 -48.94 -9.76
C ASN A 66 13.44 -48.04 -9.65
N GLU A 67 14.60 -48.49 -10.10
CA GLU A 67 15.85 -47.70 -10.09
C GLU A 67 15.73 -46.43 -10.95
N GLU A 68 15.08 -46.54 -12.10
CA GLU A 68 14.87 -45.43 -13.02
C GLU A 68 13.82 -44.46 -12.47
N ILE A 69 12.76 -44.97 -11.82
CA ILE A 69 11.76 -44.18 -11.10
C ILE A 69 12.42 -43.37 -9.99
N ASP A 70 13.24 -43.97 -9.15
CA ASP A 70 13.92 -43.30 -8.03
C ASP A 70 14.86 -42.19 -8.53
N ALA A 71 15.61 -42.42 -9.62
CA ALA A 71 16.45 -41.38 -10.21
C ALA A 71 15.66 -40.17 -10.71
N ARG A 72 14.52 -40.39 -11.40
CA ARG A 72 13.64 -39.31 -11.88
C ARG A 72 12.96 -38.57 -10.74
N LEU A 73 12.59 -39.27 -9.65
CA LEU A 73 11.98 -38.64 -8.48
C LEU A 73 12.92 -37.69 -7.74
N ILE A 74 14.22 -38.01 -7.68
CA ILE A 74 15.25 -37.11 -7.12
C ILE A 74 15.32 -35.80 -7.91
N GLU A 75 15.30 -35.87 -9.23
CA GLU A 75 15.30 -34.67 -10.08
C GLU A 75 14.00 -33.86 -9.91
N ARG A 76 12.85 -34.52 -9.88
CA ARG A 76 11.54 -33.92 -9.71
C ARG A 76 11.30 -33.34 -8.32
N GLU A 77 11.91 -33.91 -7.28
CA GLU A 77 11.77 -33.40 -5.90
C GLU A 77 12.20 -31.93 -5.80
N GLY A 78 13.33 -31.57 -6.43
CA GLY A 78 13.80 -30.19 -6.47
C GLY A 78 12.79 -29.23 -7.12
N GLU A 79 12.19 -29.64 -8.24
CA GLU A 79 11.15 -28.86 -8.92
C GLU A 79 9.87 -28.73 -8.06
N PHE A 80 9.44 -29.81 -7.42
CA PHE A 80 8.26 -29.78 -6.57
C PHE A 80 8.47 -28.93 -5.33
N ARG A 81 9.64 -29.00 -4.69
CA ARG A 81 10.00 -28.14 -3.55
C ARG A 81 10.00 -26.66 -3.94
N GLU A 82 10.46 -26.30 -5.12
CA GLU A 82 10.41 -24.92 -5.62
C GLU A 82 8.95 -24.46 -5.92
N LYS A 83 8.19 -25.28 -6.66
CA LYS A 83 6.82 -24.97 -7.07
C LYS A 83 5.80 -24.92 -5.93
N LEU A 84 5.95 -25.81 -4.92
CA LEU A 84 5.03 -25.96 -3.80
C LEU A 84 5.44 -25.14 -2.58
N ARG A 85 6.49 -24.36 -2.69
CA ARG A 85 6.99 -23.56 -1.59
C ARG A 85 5.93 -22.56 -1.10
N MET A 86 5.57 -22.66 0.16
CA MET A 86 4.60 -21.81 0.83
C MET A 86 5.26 -20.82 1.80
N GLN A 87 6.38 -21.23 2.38
CA GLN A 87 7.10 -20.45 3.40
C GLN A 87 7.89 -19.32 2.73
N ARG A 88 7.36 -18.11 2.86
CA ARG A 88 8.01 -16.89 2.32
C ARG A 88 7.96 -15.79 3.36
N PRO A 89 9.10 -15.24 3.77
CA PRO A 89 9.14 -14.12 4.73
C PRO A 89 8.48 -12.86 4.18
N PHE A 90 8.51 -12.68 2.86
CA PHE A 90 7.97 -11.53 2.14
C PHE A 90 6.92 -12.00 1.13
N LEU A 91 5.68 -11.51 1.26
CA LEU A 91 4.49 -12.14 0.73
C LEU A 91 4.27 -11.95 -0.78
N SER A 92 4.83 -10.89 -1.38
CA SER A 92 4.64 -10.62 -2.80
C SER A 92 5.94 -10.28 -3.53
N ALA A 93 5.92 -10.38 -4.86
CA ALA A 93 7.00 -9.90 -5.69
C ALA A 93 7.27 -8.39 -5.50
N ASN A 94 6.19 -7.61 -5.31
CA ASN A 94 6.28 -6.17 -5.04
C ASN A 94 7.03 -5.84 -3.76
N ASP A 95 6.74 -6.58 -2.69
CA ASP A 95 7.38 -6.48 -1.39
C ASP A 95 8.84 -6.95 -1.48
N ARG A 96 9.08 -8.15 -2.03
CA ARG A 96 10.43 -8.72 -2.20
C ARG A 96 11.36 -7.87 -3.04
N SER A 97 10.86 -7.24 -4.10
CA SER A 97 11.63 -6.32 -4.92
C SER A 97 12.30 -5.20 -4.10
N ARG A 98 11.56 -4.63 -3.15
CA ARG A 98 12.10 -3.59 -2.26
C ARG A 98 13.06 -4.16 -1.22
N TRP A 99 12.72 -5.31 -0.64
CA TRP A 99 13.61 -5.99 0.32
C TRP A 99 14.94 -6.42 -0.30
N LEU A 100 14.92 -6.89 -1.57
CA LEU A 100 16.13 -7.18 -2.34
C LEU A 100 17.03 -5.94 -2.47
N ALA A 101 16.45 -4.79 -2.84
CA ALA A 101 17.21 -3.55 -2.94
C ALA A 101 17.74 -3.09 -1.58
N VAL A 102 16.95 -3.19 -0.49
CA VAL A 102 17.40 -2.89 0.88
C VAL A 102 18.59 -3.79 1.26
N ARG A 103 18.50 -5.07 0.96
CA ARG A 103 19.56 -6.05 1.20
C ARG A 103 20.81 -5.74 0.40
N ALA A 104 20.68 -5.47 -0.89
CA ALA A 104 21.79 -5.13 -1.77
C ALA A 104 22.53 -3.85 -1.33
N ILE A 105 21.79 -2.81 -0.95
CA ILE A 105 22.38 -1.56 -0.46
C ILE A 105 23.22 -1.79 0.80
N VAL A 106 22.72 -2.57 1.75
CA VAL A 106 23.38 -2.75 3.05
C VAL A 106 24.48 -3.80 2.99
N GLU A 107 24.21 -4.96 2.40
CA GLU A 107 25.13 -6.10 2.42
C GLU A 107 26.18 -6.04 1.28
N ARG A 108 25.90 -5.34 0.17
CA ARG A 108 26.79 -5.26 -1.02
C ARG A 108 27.13 -3.84 -1.46
N ARG A 109 26.54 -2.82 -0.86
CA ARG A 109 26.73 -1.40 -1.21
C ARG A 109 26.41 -1.08 -2.68
N THR A 110 25.42 -1.77 -3.24
CA THR A 110 24.92 -1.61 -4.60
C THR A 110 23.41 -1.51 -4.62
N PHE A 111 22.85 -0.95 -5.71
CA PHE A 111 21.41 -1.03 -6.00
C PHE A 111 21.05 -2.26 -6.86
N ALA A 112 22.04 -2.90 -7.50
CA ALA A 112 21.85 -4.11 -8.30
C ALA A 112 21.47 -5.30 -7.39
N ILE A 113 20.48 -6.08 -7.82
CA ILE A 113 19.90 -7.19 -7.04
C ILE A 113 20.27 -8.58 -7.59
N ASP A 114 21.06 -8.64 -8.65
CA ASP A 114 21.40 -9.86 -9.38
C ASP A 114 21.87 -11.00 -8.48
N GLU A 115 22.79 -10.72 -7.57
CA GLU A 115 23.45 -11.69 -6.71
C GLU A 115 22.46 -12.48 -5.82
N PHE A 116 21.33 -11.87 -5.47
CA PHE A 116 20.38 -12.48 -4.54
C PHE A 116 19.25 -13.24 -5.20
N LEU A 117 19.02 -13.07 -6.51
CA LEU A 117 17.87 -13.66 -7.22
C LEU A 117 17.94 -15.19 -7.30
N GLY A 118 19.13 -15.76 -7.18
CA GLY A 118 19.35 -17.21 -7.14
C GLY A 118 19.09 -17.84 -5.77
N GLU A 119 19.00 -17.03 -4.71
CA GLU A 119 18.76 -17.54 -3.38
C GLU A 119 17.29 -17.93 -3.20
N PRO A 120 17.03 -19.03 -2.48
CA PRO A 120 15.66 -19.46 -2.18
C PRO A 120 14.85 -18.36 -1.49
N THR A 121 13.60 -18.13 -1.93
CA THR A 121 12.64 -17.13 -1.43
C THR A 121 12.88 -15.68 -1.85
N TRP A 122 13.98 -15.37 -2.56
CA TRP A 122 14.35 -14.04 -2.97
C TRP A 122 13.99 -13.71 -4.43
N ASP A 123 13.24 -14.58 -5.11
CA ASP A 123 12.71 -14.34 -6.45
C ASP A 123 11.72 -13.16 -6.49
N THR A 124 11.77 -12.36 -7.55
CA THR A 124 10.77 -11.31 -7.82
C THR A 124 10.56 -11.13 -9.33
N ILE A 125 9.34 -10.75 -9.70
CA ILE A 125 8.99 -10.30 -11.05
C ILE A 125 8.98 -8.77 -11.16
N ASP A 126 9.02 -8.06 -10.03
CA ASP A 126 8.94 -6.60 -9.94
C ASP A 126 10.34 -5.97 -10.03
N MET A 127 11.03 -6.20 -11.14
CA MET A 127 12.37 -5.71 -11.40
C MET A 127 12.50 -5.18 -12.84
N VAL A 128 13.56 -4.43 -13.06
CA VAL A 128 13.95 -3.85 -14.36
C VAL A 128 15.39 -4.15 -14.66
N GLN A 129 15.76 -4.17 -15.94
CA GLN A 129 17.14 -4.33 -16.37
C GLN A 129 17.61 -3.10 -17.15
N HIS A 130 18.77 -2.60 -16.81
CA HIS A 130 19.45 -1.55 -17.56
C HIS A 130 20.96 -1.56 -17.28
N VAL A 131 21.71 -0.82 -18.10
CA VAL A 131 23.16 -0.68 -17.91
C VAL A 131 23.45 0.09 -16.62
N GLY A 132 24.29 -0.50 -15.78
CA GLY A 132 24.79 0.12 -14.55
C GLY A 132 25.86 1.18 -14.80
N ARG A 133 26.37 1.77 -13.71
CA ARG A 133 27.48 2.77 -13.80
C ARG A 133 28.83 2.15 -14.18
N ASP A 134 28.97 0.86 -14.02
CA ASP A 134 30.11 0.03 -14.45
C ASP A 134 30.12 -0.31 -15.94
N GLY A 135 29.03 -0.01 -16.64
CA GLY A 135 28.83 -0.32 -18.05
C GLY A 135 28.24 -1.69 -18.32
N GLU A 136 27.95 -2.48 -17.29
CA GLU A 136 27.37 -3.81 -17.40
C GLU A 136 25.85 -3.79 -17.19
N LEU A 137 25.17 -4.81 -17.72
CA LEU A 137 23.72 -4.99 -17.52
C LEU A 137 23.44 -5.59 -16.15
N HIS A 138 22.60 -4.92 -15.38
CA HIS A 138 22.17 -5.37 -14.05
C HIS A 138 20.66 -5.34 -13.89
N LEU A 139 20.18 -6.14 -12.96
CA LEU A 139 18.78 -6.15 -12.50
C LEU A 139 18.64 -5.25 -11.28
N TYR A 140 17.58 -4.45 -11.27
CA TYR A 140 17.26 -3.50 -10.22
C TYR A 140 15.82 -3.65 -9.78
N SER A 141 15.52 -3.24 -8.55
CA SER A 141 14.13 -3.08 -8.10
C SER A 141 13.39 -2.06 -8.97
N SER A 142 12.16 -2.37 -9.37
CA SER A 142 11.29 -1.43 -10.08
C SER A 142 10.72 -0.32 -9.18
N LYS A 143 11.05 -0.31 -7.87
CA LYS A 143 10.48 0.61 -6.89
C LYS A 143 11.34 1.87 -6.72
N PRO A 144 10.73 3.07 -6.58
CA PRO A 144 11.47 4.31 -6.35
C PRO A 144 12.40 4.19 -5.12
N PRO A 145 13.68 4.62 -5.25
CA PRO A 145 14.69 4.33 -4.25
C PRO A 145 14.60 5.11 -2.93
N LEU A 146 13.93 6.28 -2.90
CA LEU A 146 13.92 7.15 -1.70
C LEU A 146 13.44 6.42 -0.44
N PHE A 147 12.29 5.76 -0.50
CA PHE A 147 11.77 5.00 0.64
C PHE A 147 12.63 3.76 0.93
N THR A 148 13.14 3.11 -0.12
CA THR A 148 14.06 1.97 0.01
C THR A 148 15.35 2.34 0.77
N LEU A 149 15.90 3.54 0.53
CA LEU A 149 17.08 4.04 1.26
C LEU A 149 16.79 4.34 2.73
N LEU A 150 15.59 4.82 3.06
CA LEU A 150 15.18 4.99 4.47
C LEU A 150 15.14 3.64 5.18
N LEU A 151 14.52 2.63 4.56
CA LEU A 151 14.53 1.25 5.08
C LEU A 151 15.94 0.66 5.18
N ALA A 152 16.80 0.94 4.20
CA ALA A 152 18.19 0.49 4.21
C ALA A 152 18.99 1.12 5.36
N ALA A 153 18.76 2.39 5.70
CA ALA A 153 19.40 3.03 6.83
C ALA A 153 18.98 2.40 8.18
N GLU A 154 17.70 2.07 8.33
CA GLU A 154 17.19 1.35 9.51
C GLU A 154 17.76 -0.07 9.58
N TYR A 155 17.74 -0.80 8.46
CA TYR A 155 18.32 -2.14 8.38
C TYR A 155 19.84 -2.12 8.65
N TRP A 156 20.58 -1.17 8.11
CA TRP A 156 22.00 -0.99 8.39
C TRP A 156 22.25 -0.81 9.89
N THR A 157 21.44 0.00 10.56
CA THR A 157 21.53 0.21 12.00
C THR A 157 21.27 -1.08 12.77
N LEU A 158 20.20 -1.78 12.45
CA LEU A 158 19.84 -3.06 13.07
C LEU A 158 20.93 -4.12 12.85
N HIS A 159 21.40 -4.27 11.62
CA HIS A 159 22.44 -5.21 11.25
C HIS A 159 23.74 -4.98 12.04
N ASN A 160 24.19 -3.73 12.16
CA ASN A 160 25.40 -3.41 12.92
C ASN A 160 25.25 -3.58 14.44
N LEU A 161 24.05 -3.38 14.98
CA LEU A 161 23.80 -3.54 16.41
C LEU A 161 23.63 -5.00 16.85
N THR A 162 23.06 -5.85 15.97
CA THR A 162 22.64 -7.20 16.34
C THR A 162 23.40 -8.31 15.62
N GLY A 163 24.06 -8.01 14.50
CA GLY A 163 24.63 -9.01 13.59
C GLY A 163 23.61 -9.79 12.76
N MET A 164 22.29 -9.55 12.94
CA MET A 164 21.26 -10.20 12.15
C MET A 164 21.24 -9.67 10.71
N SER A 165 21.12 -10.56 9.73
CA SER A 165 20.98 -10.17 8.33
C SER A 165 19.65 -10.65 7.73
N LEU A 166 19.21 -9.98 6.66
CA LEU A 166 18.03 -10.40 5.88
C LEU A 166 18.24 -11.79 5.24
N GLY A 167 19.50 -12.16 4.94
CA GLY A 167 19.83 -13.48 4.43
C GLY A 167 19.68 -14.59 5.46
N THR A 168 20.04 -14.34 6.74
CA THR A 168 20.05 -15.33 7.81
C THR A 168 18.85 -15.27 8.75
N HIS A 169 18.27 -14.09 8.96
CA HIS A 169 17.15 -13.82 9.88
C HIS A 169 16.04 -12.99 9.20
N PRO A 170 15.51 -13.43 8.03
CA PRO A 170 14.58 -12.60 7.24
C PRO A 170 13.26 -12.32 7.99
N TYR A 171 12.82 -13.24 8.86
CA TYR A 171 11.57 -13.06 9.60
C TYR A 171 11.70 -12.06 10.74
N GLU A 172 12.77 -12.14 11.53
CA GLU A 172 13.01 -11.27 12.67
C GLU A 172 13.25 -9.85 12.20
N VAL A 173 14.18 -9.66 11.27
CA VAL A 173 14.49 -8.36 10.66
C VAL A 173 13.26 -7.80 9.93
N GLY A 174 12.62 -8.61 9.10
CA GLY A 174 11.45 -8.20 8.33
C GLY A 174 10.29 -7.77 9.22
N ARG A 175 9.92 -8.57 10.23
CA ARG A 175 8.83 -8.24 11.18
C ARG A 175 9.10 -6.96 11.95
N LEU A 176 10.33 -6.76 12.44
CA LEU A 176 10.70 -5.55 13.17
C LEU A 176 10.59 -4.30 12.29
N LEU A 177 11.17 -4.34 11.09
CA LEU A 177 11.14 -3.21 10.17
C LEU A 177 9.72 -2.93 9.64
N VAL A 178 8.92 -3.96 9.37
CA VAL A 178 7.51 -3.80 9.01
C VAL A 178 6.72 -3.16 10.16
N PHE A 179 6.96 -3.57 11.42
CA PHE A 179 6.32 -2.93 12.57
C PHE A 179 6.69 -1.44 12.67
N ILE A 180 7.98 -1.10 12.56
CA ILE A 180 8.46 0.29 12.63
C ILE A 180 7.89 1.14 11.49
N ASN A 181 7.87 0.63 10.26
CA ASN A 181 7.52 1.42 9.07
C ASN A 181 6.04 1.40 8.71
N ASN A 182 5.26 0.47 9.27
CA ASN A 182 3.83 0.39 9.00
C ASN A 182 2.99 0.67 10.26
N VAL A 183 3.21 -0.09 11.35
CA VAL A 183 2.32 -0.01 12.52
C VAL A 183 2.48 1.32 13.27
N LEU A 184 3.73 1.75 13.53
CA LEU A 184 3.96 3.02 14.22
C LEU A 184 3.46 4.23 13.39
N PRO A 185 3.73 4.32 12.07
CA PRO A 185 3.15 5.38 11.25
C PRO A 185 1.61 5.32 11.16
N MET A 186 1.01 4.13 11.11
CA MET A 186 -0.47 4.01 11.16
C MET A 186 -1.04 4.56 12.46
N LEU A 187 -0.37 4.39 13.60
CA LEU A 187 -0.77 5.03 14.84
C LEU A 187 -0.75 6.57 14.72
N VAL A 188 0.25 7.14 14.03
CA VAL A 188 0.29 8.59 13.73
C VAL A 188 -0.91 9.01 12.87
N LEU A 189 -1.28 8.21 11.85
CA LEU A 189 -2.48 8.47 11.04
C LEU A 189 -3.74 8.46 11.92
N PHE A 190 -3.92 7.48 12.78
CA PHE A 190 -5.08 7.40 13.67
C PHE A 190 -5.16 8.59 14.62
N LEU A 191 -4.03 9.00 15.20
CA LEU A 191 -3.95 10.19 16.05
C LEU A 191 -4.28 11.47 15.28
N ALA A 192 -3.79 11.61 14.05
CA ALA A 192 -4.13 12.75 13.19
C ALA A 192 -5.63 12.79 12.87
N VAL A 193 -6.23 11.63 12.52
CA VAL A 193 -7.68 11.52 12.28
C VAL A 193 -8.48 11.86 13.53
N ALA A 194 -8.11 11.33 14.69
CA ALA A 194 -8.77 11.65 15.96
C ALA A 194 -8.68 13.16 16.27
N ALA A 195 -7.50 13.76 16.07
CA ALA A 195 -7.33 15.19 16.26
C ALA A 195 -8.15 16.06 15.28
N MET A 196 -8.30 15.62 14.03
CA MET A 196 -9.18 16.24 13.04
C MET A 196 -10.66 16.06 13.42
N ALA A 197 -11.06 14.87 13.84
CA ALA A 197 -12.42 14.58 14.29
C ALA A 197 -12.83 15.44 15.47
N GLU A 198 -11.97 15.65 16.47
CA GLU A 198 -12.23 16.54 17.61
C GLU A 198 -12.46 18.01 17.21
N ARG A 199 -11.85 18.46 16.10
CA ARG A 199 -11.96 19.86 15.65
C ARG A 199 -13.09 20.09 14.65
N LEU A 200 -13.32 19.17 13.75
CA LEU A 200 -14.25 19.32 12.64
C LEU A 200 -15.61 18.67 12.92
N GLY A 201 -15.64 17.62 13.75
CA GLY A 201 -16.87 16.93 14.13
C GLY A 201 -17.69 17.75 15.13
N THR A 202 -19.02 17.59 15.09
CA THR A 202 -19.97 18.30 15.95
C THR A 202 -20.65 17.40 16.98
N THR A 203 -20.72 16.09 16.72
CA THR A 203 -21.35 15.11 17.63
C THR A 203 -20.33 14.09 18.13
N ASP A 204 -20.54 13.56 19.33
CA ASP A 204 -19.66 12.52 19.90
C ASP A 204 -19.71 11.26 19.06
N TRP A 205 -20.90 10.87 18.60
CA TRP A 205 -21.07 9.71 17.75
C TRP A 205 -20.31 9.84 16.42
N GLY A 206 -20.43 10.99 15.74
CA GLY A 206 -19.73 11.25 14.47
C GLY A 206 -18.22 11.19 14.62
N ARG A 207 -17.68 11.78 15.68
CA ARG A 207 -16.24 11.74 16.00
C ARG A 207 -15.76 10.31 16.25
N ILE A 208 -16.48 9.56 17.11
CA ILE A 208 -16.13 8.15 17.41
C ILE A 208 -16.26 7.29 16.15
N PHE A 209 -17.34 7.48 15.38
CA PHE A 209 -17.54 6.72 14.14
C PHE A 209 -16.39 6.87 13.14
N VAL A 210 -15.91 8.10 12.91
CA VAL A 210 -14.80 8.33 11.97
C VAL A 210 -13.49 7.70 12.46
N VAL A 211 -13.23 7.75 13.77
CA VAL A 211 -12.05 7.04 14.33
C VAL A 211 -12.22 5.52 14.24
N ALA A 212 -13.43 4.99 14.46
CA ALA A 212 -13.73 3.57 14.26
C ALA A 212 -13.58 3.16 12.78
N ALA A 213 -14.03 4.02 11.84
CA ALA A 213 -13.82 3.81 10.41
C ALA A 213 -12.33 3.75 10.04
N ALA A 214 -11.51 4.64 10.62
CA ALA A 214 -10.06 4.64 10.42
C ALA A 214 -9.39 3.37 10.97
N THR A 215 -9.77 2.95 12.16
CA THR A 215 -9.11 1.83 12.86
C THR A 215 -9.59 0.46 12.41
N LEU A 216 -10.84 0.32 11.96
CA LEU A 216 -11.46 -0.98 11.65
C LEU A 216 -11.86 -1.12 10.18
N GLY A 217 -12.28 -0.03 9.51
CA GLY A 217 -12.94 -0.09 8.20
C GLY A 217 -12.05 0.13 6.99
N MET A 218 -10.79 0.53 7.16
CA MET A 218 -9.89 0.78 6.03
C MET A 218 -9.16 -0.49 5.59
N GLN A 219 -9.17 -0.78 4.30
CA GLN A 219 -8.34 -1.84 3.72
C GLN A 219 -6.83 -1.58 3.86
N LEU A 220 -6.42 -0.33 4.06
CA LEU A 220 -5.04 0.04 4.33
C LEU A 220 -4.44 -0.73 5.54
N ASN A 221 -5.26 -1.00 6.58
CA ASN A 221 -4.85 -1.74 7.77
C ASN A 221 -4.38 -3.17 7.44
N THR A 222 -4.97 -3.76 6.40
CA THR A 222 -4.61 -5.11 5.93
C THR A 222 -3.21 -5.14 5.31
N PHE A 223 -2.78 -4.04 4.70
CA PHE A 223 -1.47 -3.89 4.10
C PHE A 223 -0.35 -3.59 5.10
N ALA A 224 -0.66 -3.47 6.39
CA ALA A 224 0.35 -3.26 7.43
C ALA A 224 1.35 -4.41 7.57
N VAL A 225 1.06 -5.60 7.03
CA VAL A 225 1.93 -6.79 7.08
C VAL A 225 3.03 -6.80 6.02
N VAL A 226 3.02 -5.90 5.05
CA VAL A 226 3.97 -5.84 3.93
C VAL A 226 4.51 -4.43 3.74
N ILE A 227 5.76 -4.30 3.32
CA ILE A 227 6.31 -2.98 2.96
C ILE A 227 5.73 -2.55 1.61
N ASN A 228 5.07 -1.40 1.62
CA ASN A 228 4.40 -0.83 0.46
C ASN A 228 4.46 0.70 0.48
N ASN A 229 4.12 1.34 -0.64
CA ASN A 229 4.10 2.81 -0.75
C ASN A 229 2.85 3.43 -0.11
N HIS A 230 1.76 2.64 0.00
CA HIS A 230 0.42 3.17 0.31
C HIS A 230 0.31 3.66 1.76
N ILE A 231 0.94 2.92 2.71
CA ILE A 231 0.94 3.32 4.13
C ILE A 231 1.71 4.62 4.33
N PRO A 232 3.00 4.75 3.94
CA PRO A 232 3.70 6.02 4.11
C PRO A 232 3.00 7.16 3.37
N ALA A 233 2.42 6.94 2.19
CA ALA A 233 1.65 7.96 1.49
C ALA A 233 0.38 8.38 2.25
N ALA A 234 -0.40 7.44 2.79
CA ALA A 234 -1.59 7.76 3.58
C ALA A 234 -1.24 8.49 4.89
N VAL A 235 -0.19 8.05 5.57
CA VAL A 235 0.27 8.69 6.81
C VAL A 235 0.74 10.12 6.56
N THR A 236 1.55 10.32 5.52
CA THR A 236 2.05 11.65 5.16
C THR A 236 0.93 12.57 4.68
N ALA A 237 -0.08 12.04 3.98
CA ALA A 237 -1.29 12.78 3.62
C ALA A 237 -2.10 13.19 4.88
N ALA A 238 -2.24 12.31 5.87
CA ALA A 238 -2.92 12.63 7.14
C ALA A 238 -2.22 13.74 7.91
N VAL A 239 -0.87 13.70 7.99
CA VAL A 239 -0.07 14.75 8.63
C VAL A 239 -0.18 16.07 7.87
N THR A 240 -0.17 16.03 6.55
CA THR A 240 -0.38 17.22 5.69
C THR A 240 -1.74 17.85 5.95
N LEU A 241 -2.82 17.03 5.97
CA LEU A 241 -4.18 17.52 6.26
C LEU A 241 -4.29 18.12 7.66
N TYR A 242 -3.66 17.48 8.64
CA TYR A 242 -3.61 18.02 9.99
C TYR A 242 -2.91 19.40 10.02
N ALA A 243 -1.77 19.54 9.36
CA ALA A 243 -1.07 20.82 9.25
C ALA A 243 -1.90 21.88 8.49
N TRP A 244 -2.54 21.48 7.39
CA TRP A 244 -3.46 22.33 6.65
C TRP A 244 -4.62 22.80 7.54
N MET A 245 -5.23 21.93 8.32
CA MET A 245 -6.28 22.26 9.26
C MET A 245 -5.80 23.25 10.34
N ARG A 246 -4.59 23.08 10.88
CA ARG A 246 -3.98 24.04 11.82
C ARG A 246 -3.89 25.43 11.21
N ILE A 247 -3.54 25.54 9.92
CA ILE A 247 -3.40 26.81 9.21
C ILE A 247 -4.80 27.38 8.88
N ARG A 248 -5.67 26.58 8.24
CA ARG A 248 -6.91 27.07 7.62
C ARG A 248 -8.12 27.10 8.54
N VAL A 249 -8.18 26.20 9.54
CA VAL A 249 -9.29 26.11 10.50
C VAL A 249 -8.94 26.81 11.81
N ASP A 250 -7.76 26.49 12.36
CA ASP A 250 -7.33 27.06 13.66
C ASP A 250 -6.69 28.47 13.51
N GLY A 251 -6.36 28.92 12.29
CA GLY A 251 -5.67 30.19 12.03
C GLY A 251 -4.23 30.27 12.55
N ASP A 252 -3.59 29.10 12.77
CA ASP A 252 -2.22 29.03 13.30
C ASP A 252 -1.21 29.23 12.18
N LEU A 253 -0.77 30.46 11.97
CA LEU A 253 0.13 30.86 10.88
C LEU A 253 1.64 30.66 11.18
N ARG A 254 1.99 29.92 12.23
CA ARG A 254 3.40 29.62 12.55
C ARG A 254 4.05 28.82 11.41
N GLY A 255 5.26 29.24 11.00
CA GLY A 255 6.00 28.63 9.89
C GLY A 255 6.15 27.11 9.96
N ARG A 256 6.19 26.54 11.16
CA ARG A 256 6.27 25.08 11.37
C ARG A 256 5.14 24.31 10.68
N TRP A 257 3.90 24.85 10.63
CA TRP A 257 2.80 24.16 9.99
C TRP A 257 2.90 24.16 8.48
N PHE A 258 3.41 25.26 7.90
CA PHE A 258 3.71 25.32 6.47
C PHE A 258 4.86 24.39 6.10
N LEU A 259 5.91 24.33 6.92
CA LEU A 259 7.04 23.41 6.74
C LEU A 259 6.55 21.95 6.78
N VAL A 260 5.76 21.58 7.81
CA VAL A 260 5.17 20.24 7.93
C VAL A 260 4.27 19.94 6.72
N ALA A 261 3.39 20.85 6.31
CA ALA A 261 2.53 20.65 5.15
C ALA A 261 3.36 20.43 3.87
N GLY A 262 4.42 21.21 3.61
CA GLY A 262 5.27 21.07 2.43
C GLY A 262 6.07 19.77 2.41
N LEU A 263 6.71 19.45 3.53
CA LEU A 263 7.51 18.23 3.69
C LEU A 263 6.65 16.99 3.45
N PHE A 264 5.52 16.88 4.17
CA PHE A 264 4.70 15.68 4.15
C PHE A 264 3.84 15.57 2.88
N ALA A 265 3.39 16.68 2.27
CA ALA A 265 2.74 16.62 0.95
C ALA A 265 3.69 16.13 -0.14
N ALA A 266 4.94 16.56 -0.11
CA ALA A 266 5.96 16.08 -1.05
C ALA A 266 6.35 14.61 -0.79
N LEU A 267 6.41 14.16 0.47
CA LEU A 267 6.60 12.75 0.81
C LEU A 267 5.42 11.89 0.33
N THR A 268 4.18 12.40 0.37
CA THR A 268 3.02 11.71 -0.22
C THR A 268 3.23 11.51 -1.71
N ALA A 269 3.63 12.56 -2.44
CA ALA A 269 3.91 12.51 -3.87
C ALA A 269 5.10 11.60 -4.22
N ALA A 270 6.14 11.57 -3.39
CA ALA A 270 7.29 10.70 -3.59
C ALA A 270 6.96 9.20 -3.41
N ASN A 271 5.93 8.87 -2.64
CA ASN A 271 5.45 7.51 -2.48
C ASN A 271 4.38 7.12 -3.51
N GLU A 272 3.51 8.05 -3.90
CA GLU A 272 2.43 7.83 -4.87
C GLU A 272 2.44 8.92 -5.93
N LEU A 273 2.81 8.58 -7.16
CA LEU A 273 2.94 9.59 -8.23
C LEU A 273 1.67 10.43 -8.46
N PRO A 274 0.45 9.88 -8.47
CA PRO A 274 -0.76 10.68 -8.61
C PRO A 274 -0.96 11.71 -7.50
N ALA A 275 -0.31 11.53 -6.35
CA ALA A 275 -0.34 12.49 -5.25
C ALA A 275 0.51 13.76 -5.51
N VAL A 276 1.19 13.88 -6.65
CA VAL A 276 1.70 15.18 -7.13
C VAL A 276 0.54 16.17 -7.25
N ALA A 277 -0.64 15.73 -7.69
CA ALA A 277 -1.85 16.55 -7.69
C ALA A 277 -2.22 17.07 -6.29
N PHE A 278 -2.05 16.24 -5.25
CA PHE A 278 -2.27 16.63 -3.85
C PHE A 278 -1.24 17.67 -3.39
N LEU A 279 0.04 17.47 -3.66
CA LEU A 279 1.10 18.44 -3.36
C LEU A 279 0.78 19.82 -4.00
N CYS A 280 0.42 19.81 -5.29
CA CYS A 280 0.05 21.03 -6.01
C CYS A 280 -1.21 21.66 -5.42
N ALA A 281 -2.26 20.90 -5.15
CA ALA A 281 -3.52 21.42 -4.62
C ALA A 281 -3.36 22.06 -3.24
N ILE A 282 -2.62 21.40 -2.32
CA ILE A 282 -2.31 21.97 -1.01
C ILE A 282 -1.45 23.23 -1.16
N GLY A 283 -0.41 23.18 -1.99
CA GLY A 283 0.45 24.33 -2.24
C GLY A 283 -0.31 25.53 -2.80
N LEU A 284 -1.19 25.32 -3.79
CA LEU A 284 -2.04 26.35 -4.38
C LEU A 284 -3.05 26.93 -3.37
N ALA A 285 -3.70 26.06 -2.58
CA ALA A 285 -4.62 26.50 -1.54
C ALA A 285 -3.91 27.37 -0.48
N LEU A 286 -2.72 26.99 -0.06
CA LEU A 286 -1.94 27.73 0.93
C LEU A 286 -1.35 29.03 0.35
N ILE A 287 -0.85 29.05 -0.89
CA ILE A 287 -0.27 30.25 -1.50
C ILE A 287 -1.35 31.29 -1.80
N TRP A 288 -2.56 30.84 -2.13
CA TRP A 288 -3.70 31.74 -2.34
C TRP A 288 -4.06 32.56 -1.12
N HIS A 289 -4.00 31.94 0.07
CA HIS A 289 -4.39 32.60 1.32
C HIS A 289 -3.19 33.20 2.07
N HIS A 290 -2.04 32.58 1.99
CA HIS A 290 -0.85 32.90 2.80
C HIS A 290 0.44 32.80 1.97
N PRO A 291 0.65 33.69 0.96
CA PRO A 291 1.76 33.57 0.00
C PRO A 291 3.13 33.57 0.66
N ARG A 292 3.39 34.51 1.58
CA ARG A 292 4.71 34.64 2.22
C ARG A 292 5.13 33.39 3.00
N PRO A 293 4.37 32.87 4.00
CA PRO A 293 4.77 31.67 4.73
C PRO A 293 4.79 30.43 3.83
N THR A 294 3.96 30.35 2.80
CA THR A 294 4.00 29.25 1.83
C THR A 294 5.31 29.23 1.06
N LEU A 295 5.74 30.37 0.53
CA LEU A 295 7.01 30.47 -0.20
C LEU A 295 8.24 30.28 0.70
N VAL A 296 8.18 30.72 1.96
CA VAL A 296 9.32 30.68 2.88
C VAL A 296 9.49 29.30 3.54
N TRP A 297 8.39 28.60 3.84
CA TRP A 297 8.44 27.36 4.64
C TRP A 297 7.96 26.13 3.87
N PHE A 298 6.81 26.22 3.19
CA PHE A 298 6.25 25.07 2.47
C PHE A 298 7.11 24.73 1.24
N ALA A 299 7.40 25.72 0.38
CA ALA A 299 8.09 25.48 -0.86
C ALA A 299 9.51 24.90 -0.67
N PRO A 300 10.38 25.44 0.21
CA PRO A 300 11.70 24.85 0.45
C PRO A 300 11.62 23.43 1.02
N ALA A 301 10.68 23.15 1.93
CA ALA A 301 10.48 21.81 2.48
C ALA A 301 10.04 20.81 1.41
N ALA A 302 9.12 21.21 0.52
CA ALA A 302 8.69 20.38 -0.61
C ALA A 302 9.83 20.15 -1.62
N ILE A 303 10.59 21.20 -1.97
CA ILE A 303 11.71 21.12 -2.91
C ILE A 303 12.79 20.16 -2.37
N LEU A 304 13.06 20.16 -1.06
CA LEU A 304 14.04 19.25 -0.45
C LEU A 304 13.65 17.77 -0.72
N VAL A 305 12.39 17.41 -0.52
CA VAL A 305 11.92 16.03 -0.76
C VAL A 305 11.94 15.68 -2.25
N VAL A 306 11.49 16.61 -3.11
CA VAL A 306 11.52 16.42 -4.56
C VAL A 306 12.96 16.25 -5.06
N ALA A 307 13.88 17.06 -4.57
CA ALA A 307 15.31 16.93 -4.88
C ALA A 307 15.88 15.58 -4.38
N ALA A 308 15.54 15.15 -3.17
CA ALA A 308 15.95 13.85 -2.64
C ALA A 308 15.37 12.70 -3.48
N TYR A 309 14.11 12.78 -3.93
CA TYR A 309 13.50 11.79 -4.81
C TYR A 309 14.29 11.62 -6.12
N PHE A 310 14.56 12.73 -6.82
CA PHE A 310 15.33 12.69 -8.06
C PHE A 310 16.80 12.31 -7.84
N ALA A 311 17.42 12.80 -6.78
CA ALA A 311 18.81 12.46 -6.45
C ALA A 311 18.99 10.96 -6.16
N THR A 312 18.07 10.36 -5.40
CA THR A 312 18.12 8.93 -5.08
C THR A 312 17.82 8.08 -6.32
N ASN A 313 16.88 8.51 -7.17
CA ASN A 313 16.60 7.84 -8.43
C ASN A 313 17.81 7.89 -9.38
N TYR A 314 18.46 9.05 -9.51
CA TYR A 314 19.68 9.20 -10.28
C TYR A 314 20.85 8.36 -9.70
N ALA A 315 20.95 8.28 -8.37
CA ALA A 315 21.96 7.46 -7.70
C ALA A 315 21.81 5.96 -8.04
N ALA A 316 20.57 5.47 -8.08
CA ALA A 316 20.27 4.07 -8.34
C ALA A 316 20.33 3.69 -9.83
N HIS A 317 19.83 4.56 -10.71
CA HIS A 317 19.52 4.21 -12.10
C HIS A 317 20.23 5.08 -13.15
N ALA A 318 21.04 6.07 -12.75
CA ALA A 318 21.62 7.09 -13.62
C ALA A 318 20.55 7.86 -14.47
N SER A 319 19.30 7.82 -14.05
CA SER A 319 18.14 8.46 -14.67
C SER A 319 17.35 9.27 -13.66
N LEU A 320 16.84 10.43 -14.07
CA LEU A 320 15.88 11.19 -13.26
C LEU A 320 14.46 10.61 -13.37
N ARG A 321 14.13 9.92 -14.47
CA ARG A 321 12.86 9.23 -14.62
C ARG A 321 12.86 7.96 -13.76
N PRO A 322 11.80 7.70 -12.97
CA PRO A 322 11.71 6.47 -12.19
C PRO A 322 11.53 5.25 -13.11
N PRO A 323 11.89 4.04 -12.66
CA PRO A 323 11.88 2.82 -13.47
C PRO A 323 10.59 2.56 -14.24
N TYR A 324 9.41 2.82 -13.63
CA TYR A 324 8.11 2.60 -14.28
C TYR A 324 7.79 3.57 -15.44
N MET A 325 8.61 4.60 -15.66
CA MET A 325 8.52 5.49 -16.83
C MET A 325 9.41 5.03 -17.99
N HIS A 326 10.22 3.98 -17.82
CA HIS A 326 11.02 3.34 -18.84
C HIS A 326 10.33 2.06 -19.35
N ARG A 327 9.17 2.25 -19.97
CA ARG A 327 8.33 1.19 -20.53
C ARG A 327 7.84 1.60 -21.91
N SER A 328 8.77 1.83 -22.84
CA SER A 328 8.45 2.24 -24.20
C SER A 328 8.13 1.02 -25.06
N GLU A 329 7.01 1.04 -25.78
CA GLU A 329 6.67 0.03 -26.77
C GLU A 329 7.35 0.28 -28.13
N THR A 330 7.81 1.50 -28.39
CA THR A 330 8.38 1.91 -29.68
C THR A 330 9.88 2.06 -29.65
N ASP A 331 10.47 2.27 -28.48
CA ASP A 331 11.91 2.38 -28.28
C ASP A 331 12.37 1.29 -27.29
N TRP A 332 12.89 0.21 -27.83
CA TRP A 332 13.37 -0.92 -27.03
C TRP A 332 14.52 -0.53 -26.08
N ALA A 333 15.32 0.47 -26.43
CA ALA A 333 16.40 0.95 -25.56
C ALA A 333 15.87 1.69 -24.29
N ASP A 334 14.63 2.21 -24.34
CA ASP A 334 13.93 2.82 -23.22
C ASP A 334 12.88 1.87 -22.60
N ASN A 335 12.96 0.57 -22.90
CA ASN A 335 12.10 -0.45 -22.27
C ASN A 335 12.92 -1.32 -21.31
N TRP A 336 12.97 -0.92 -20.06
CA TRP A 336 13.67 -1.65 -19.00
C TRP A 336 12.93 -2.89 -18.49
N TYR A 337 11.74 -3.16 -19.01
CA TYR A 337 10.90 -4.31 -18.65
C TYR A 337 11.00 -5.45 -19.67
N ASP A 338 11.64 -5.21 -20.82
CA ASP A 338 11.87 -6.22 -21.87
C ASP A 338 13.29 -6.77 -21.80
N TYR A 339 13.49 -7.85 -21.06
CA TYR A 339 14.80 -8.45 -20.84
C TYR A 339 14.74 -9.97 -20.65
N SER A 340 15.90 -10.61 -20.75
CA SER A 340 16.15 -11.97 -20.31
C SER A 340 17.34 -11.97 -19.36
N TYR A 341 17.35 -12.87 -18.39
CA TYR A 341 18.41 -12.97 -17.39
C TYR A 341 18.68 -14.43 -17.05
N GLU A 342 19.91 -14.72 -16.60
CA GLU A 342 20.30 -16.06 -16.19
C GLU A 342 20.31 -16.15 -14.66
N VAL A 343 19.70 -17.20 -14.14
CA VAL A 343 19.70 -17.50 -12.71
C VAL A 343 19.80 -19.01 -12.51
N ASN A 344 20.77 -19.47 -11.71
CA ASN A 344 21.02 -20.89 -11.43
C ASN A 344 21.18 -21.75 -12.71
N GLY A 345 21.89 -21.23 -13.72
CA GLY A 345 22.12 -21.92 -15.00
C GLY A 345 20.89 -22.03 -15.92
N ARG A 346 19.83 -21.26 -15.61
CA ARG A 346 18.60 -21.21 -16.42
C ARG A 346 18.34 -19.79 -16.89
N VAL A 347 18.09 -19.64 -18.20
CA VAL A 347 17.63 -18.38 -18.78
C VAL A 347 16.16 -18.20 -18.43
N ARG A 348 15.83 -17.06 -17.89
CA ARG A 348 14.45 -16.62 -17.59
C ARG A 348 14.14 -15.35 -18.35
N GLU A 349 12.90 -15.19 -18.75
CA GLU A 349 12.39 -13.97 -19.38
C GLU A 349 11.68 -13.09 -18.37
N SER A 350 11.63 -11.80 -18.68
CA SER A 350 10.84 -10.86 -17.91
C SER A 350 9.36 -11.27 -17.93
N TYR A 351 8.75 -11.30 -16.73
CA TYR A 351 7.32 -11.55 -16.58
C TYR A 351 6.46 -10.55 -17.39
N TRP A 352 6.97 -9.33 -17.56
CA TRP A 352 6.25 -8.23 -18.20
C TRP A 352 6.19 -8.32 -19.73
N ARG A 353 6.87 -9.31 -20.35
CA ARG A 353 6.69 -9.64 -21.75
C ARG A 353 5.34 -10.33 -22.04
N ASP A 354 4.89 -11.19 -21.13
CA ASP A 354 3.57 -11.86 -21.20
C ASP A 354 2.95 -11.94 -19.80
N PRO A 355 2.42 -10.81 -19.27
CA PRO A 355 1.80 -10.79 -17.96
C PRO A 355 0.58 -11.70 -17.90
N GLN A 356 0.36 -12.36 -16.76
CA GLN A 356 -0.68 -13.37 -16.61
C GLN A 356 -1.83 -12.90 -15.70
N GLY A 357 -3.01 -13.47 -15.92
CA GLY A 357 -4.18 -13.25 -15.08
C GLY A 357 -4.58 -11.78 -15.02
N ILE A 358 -4.72 -11.24 -13.82
CA ILE A 358 -5.16 -9.86 -13.58
C ILE A 358 -4.18 -8.79 -14.12
N ASP A 359 -2.90 -9.15 -14.27
CA ASP A 359 -1.87 -8.23 -14.78
C ASP A 359 -1.94 -8.02 -16.29
N ARG A 360 -2.77 -8.78 -17.01
CA ARG A 360 -3.14 -8.48 -18.41
C ARG A 360 -4.00 -7.22 -18.53
N GLY A 361 -4.57 -6.77 -17.44
CA GLY A 361 -5.46 -5.62 -17.37
C GLY A 361 -6.81 -5.82 -18.03
N GLU A 362 -7.79 -5.01 -17.62
CA GLU A 362 -9.15 -5.05 -18.15
C GLU A 362 -9.20 -4.49 -19.59
N PRO A 363 -9.69 -5.26 -20.58
CA PRO A 363 -9.79 -4.78 -21.96
C PRO A 363 -10.73 -3.58 -22.09
N SER A 364 -11.88 -3.63 -21.43
CA SER A 364 -12.90 -2.58 -21.45
C SER A 364 -12.68 -1.56 -20.35
N ARG A 365 -12.65 -0.27 -20.72
CA ARG A 365 -12.63 0.83 -19.75
C ARG A 365 -13.92 0.92 -18.95
N GLY A 366 -15.07 0.53 -19.54
CA GLY A 366 -16.36 0.54 -18.86
C GLY A 366 -16.41 -0.52 -17.76
N ASP A 367 -15.96 -1.75 -18.06
CA ASP A 367 -15.89 -2.84 -17.09
C ASP A 367 -14.89 -2.52 -15.98
N TYR A 368 -13.73 -1.95 -16.35
CA TYR A 368 -12.76 -1.48 -15.37
C TYR A 368 -13.35 -0.44 -14.42
N ALA A 369 -14.06 0.57 -14.95
CA ALA A 369 -14.72 1.59 -14.14
C ALA A 369 -15.79 0.99 -13.23
N LEU A 370 -16.60 0.06 -13.74
CA LEU A 370 -17.60 -0.67 -12.97
C LEU A 370 -16.92 -1.43 -11.81
N HIS A 371 -15.87 -2.19 -12.12
CA HIS A 371 -15.18 -3.01 -11.13
C HIS A 371 -14.42 -2.18 -10.09
N VAL A 372 -13.86 -1.04 -10.48
CA VAL A 372 -13.19 -0.10 -9.57
C VAL A 372 -14.17 0.62 -8.62
N LEU A 373 -15.38 0.92 -9.09
CA LEU A 373 -16.33 1.69 -8.28
C LEU A 373 -17.23 0.79 -7.42
N ILE A 374 -17.90 -0.20 -8.03
CA ILE A 374 -18.95 -1.00 -7.38
C ILE A 374 -18.86 -2.50 -7.63
N GLY A 375 -17.90 -2.96 -8.47
CA GLY A 375 -17.68 -4.39 -8.73
C GLY A 375 -16.74 -5.03 -7.71
N HIS A 376 -16.02 -6.07 -8.15
CA HIS A 376 -15.24 -6.94 -7.27
C HIS A 376 -14.02 -6.30 -6.58
N HIS A 377 -13.46 -5.24 -7.13
CA HIS A 377 -12.40 -4.42 -6.51
C HIS A 377 -12.92 -3.03 -6.11
N GLY A 378 -14.22 -2.89 -6.03
CA GLY A 378 -14.88 -1.58 -5.94
C GLY A 378 -14.64 -0.84 -4.64
N VAL A 379 -14.37 0.44 -4.76
CA VAL A 379 -14.21 1.36 -3.63
C VAL A 379 -15.46 1.36 -2.74
N PHE A 380 -16.66 1.34 -3.35
CA PHE A 380 -17.91 1.38 -2.61
C PHE A 380 -18.47 -0.01 -2.26
N SER A 381 -18.24 -1.03 -3.07
CA SER A 381 -18.71 -2.39 -2.77
C SER A 381 -17.93 -3.06 -1.66
N LEU A 382 -16.62 -2.86 -1.61
CA LEU A 382 -15.77 -3.41 -0.56
C LEU A 382 -15.72 -2.54 0.69
N THR A 383 -15.82 -1.21 0.52
CA THR A 383 -15.67 -0.25 1.62
C THR A 383 -16.79 0.79 1.59
N PRO A 384 -18.07 0.40 1.85
CA PRO A 384 -19.23 1.29 1.72
C PRO A 384 -19.23 2.48 2.68
N ILE A 385 -18.37 2.53 3.71
CA ILE A 385 -18.21 3.74 4.52
C ILE A 385 -17.83 4.97 3.68
N TRP A 386 -17.19 4.81 2.51
CA TRP A 386 -16.84 5.93 1.64
C TRP A 386 -18.04 6.64 1.02
N LEU A 387 -19.23 6.02 1.03
CA LEU A 387 -20.49 6.70 0.69
C LEU A 387 -20.78 7.86 1.64
N LEU A 388 -20.43 7.71 2.92
CA LEU A 388 -20.53 8.81 3.90
C LEU A 388 -19.55 9.94 3.59
N SER A 389 -18.38 9.66 3.01
CA SER A 389 -17.44 10.70 2.58
C SER A 389 -17.99 11.50 1.39
N VAL A 390 -18.64 10.83 0.44
CA VAL A 390 -19.32 11.50 -0.68
C VAL A 390 -20.44 12.38 -0.18
N ALA A 391 -21.30 11.85 0.71
CA ALA A 391 -22.36 12.64 1.33
C ALA A 391 -21.81 13.81 2.17
N GLY A 392 -20.72 13.59 2.88
CA GLY A 392 -20.07 14.62 3.70
C GLY A 392 -19.48 15.74 2.87
N MET A 393 -18.81 15.45 1.76
CA MET A 393 -18.35 16.46 0.80
C MET A 393 -19.53 17.31 0.29
N TRP A 394 -20.63 16.66 -0.07
CA TRP A 394 -21.85 17.35 -0.49
C TRP A 394 -22.41 18.30 0.58
N PHE A 395 -22.44 17.87 1.85
CA PHE A 395 -22.92 18.74 2.94
C PHE A 395 -22.01 19.92 3.16
N TRP A 396 -20.69 19.75 3.18
CA TRP A 396 -19.77 20.88 3.34
C TRP A 396 -19.79 21.83 2.16
N LEU A 397 -19.98 21.36 0.93
CA LEU A 397 -20.12 22.23 -0.24
C LEU A 397 -21.35 23.14 -0.14
N ARG A 398 -22.44 22.64 0.47
CA ARG A 398 -23.70 23.41 0.58
C ARG A 398 -23.76 24.33 1.80
N SER A 399 -23.26 23.88 2.94
CA SER A 399 -23.48 24.55 4.23
C SER A 399 -22.22 24.68 5.09
N GLY A 400 -21.06 24.24 4.60
CA GLY A 400 -19.81 24.30 5.35
C GLY A 400 -19.26 25.73 5.49
N ARG A 401 -18.43 25.94 6.49
CA ARG A 401 -17.58 27.12 6.61
C ARG A 401 -16.60 27.21 5.44
N PRO A 402 -16.00 28.37 5.14
CA PRO A 402 -15.10 28.52 3.98
C PRO A 402 -13.99 27.46 3.93
N ALA A 403 -13.32 27.16 5.02
CA ALA A 403 -12.27 26.13 5.07
C ALA A 403 -12.83 24.69 4.84
N GLU A 404 -14.03 24.39 5.32
CA GLU A 404 -14.69 23.09 5.09
C GLU A 404 -15.11 22.92 3.62
N ARG A 405 -15.61 23.98 2.98
CA ARG A 405 -15.91 24.00 1.54
C ARG A 405 -14.65 23.82 0.70
N GLU A 406 -13.58 24.51 1.08
CA GLU A 406 -12.27 24.39 0.44
C GLU A 406 -11.75 22.94 0.52
N LEU A 407 -11.81 22.32 1.72
CA LEU A 407 -11.42 20.93 1.91
C LEU A 407 -12.28 19.97 1.06
N ALA A 408 -13.59 20.16 1.06
CA ALA A 408 -14.50 19.33 0.25
C ALA A 408 -14.23 19.45 -1.25
N LEU A 409 -13.97 20.65 -1.76
CA LEU A 409 -13.60 20.90 -3.17
C LEU A 409 -12.26 20.24 -3.50
N LEU A 410 -11.27 20.39 -2.63
CA LEU A 410 -9.96 19.81 -2.79
C LEU A 410 -10.05 18.28 -2.85
N VAL A 411 -10.73 17.65 -1.89
CA VAL A 411 -10.85 16.18 -1.85
C VAL A 411 -11.67 15.65 -3.02
N LEU A 412 -12.79 16.31 -3.36
CA LEU A 412 -13.60 15.93 -4.52
C LEU A 412 -12.80 16.05 -5.83
N GLY A 413 -12.14 17.18 -6.05
CA GLY A 413 -11.33 17.42 -7.23
C GLY A 413 -10.19 16.41 -7.38
N LEU A 414 -9.45 16.16 -6.30
CA LEU A 414 -8.39 15.14 -6.29
C LEU A 414 -8.92 13.73 -6.56
N THR A 415 -10.05 13.36 -5.93
CA THR A 415 -10.67 12.05 -6.15
C THR A 415 -11.04 11.86 -7.62
N LEU A 416 -11.68 12.86 -8.23
CA LEU A 416 -12.07 12.81 -9.64
C LEU A 416 -10.85 12.79 -10.58
N VAL A 417 -9.83 13.61 -10.32
CA VAL A 417 -8.59 13.64 -11.11
C VAL A 417 -7.85 12.29 -11.05
N CYS A 418 -7.68 11.72 -9.87
CA CYS A 418 -6.97 10.45 -9.72
C CYS A 418 -7.79 9.27 -10.27
N LEU A 419 -9.10 9.23 -10.07
CA LEU A 419 -9.95 8.21 -10.71
C LEU A 419 -9.89 8.33 -12.23
N ALA A 420 -10.01 9.53 -12.79
CA ALA A 420 -9.88 9.77 -14.23
C ALA A 420 -8.51 9.31 -14.75
N PHE A 421 -7.43 9.63 -14.03
CA PHE A 421 -6.09 9.17 -14.36
C PHE A 421 -6.03 7.64 -14.49
N TYR A 422 -6.53 6.89 -13.49
CA TYR A 422 -6.53 5.42 -13.54
C TYR A 422 -7.46 4.85 -14.63
N MET A 423 -8.64 5.46 -14.85
CA MET A 423 -9.55 5.04 -15.92
C MET A 423 -8.97 5.23 -17.32
N MET A 424 -8.07 6.22 -17.49
CA MET A 424 -7.46 6.53 -18.79
C MET A 424 -6.17 5.74 -19.08
N ARG A 425 -5.69 4.94 -18.14
CA ARG A 425 -4.48 4.14 -18.34
C ARG A 425 -4.63 3.16 -19.51
N PRO A 426 -3.51 2.80 -20.19
CA PRO A 426 -3.49 1.72 -21.17
C PRO A 426 -3.94 0.39 -20.53
N GLN A 427 -4.25 -0.61 -21.33
CA GLN A 427 -4.82 -1.88 -20.85
C GLN A 427 -3.94 -2.53 -19.80
N ASP A 428 -2.65 -2.65 -20.02
CA ASP A 428 -1.68 -3.32 -19.13
C ASP A 428 -1.61 -2.73 -17.73
N ASP A 429 -2.06 -1.48 -17.56
CA ASP A 429 -2.12 -0.80 -16.28
C ASP A 429 -3.53 -0.76 -15.65
N ARG A 430 -4.54 -1.36 -16.31
CA ARG A 430 -5.91 -1.45 -15.76
C ARG A 430 -6.10 -2.74 -14.96
N ASN A 431 -5.27 -2.93 -13.94
CA ASN A 431 -5.15 -4.18 -13.18
C ASN A 431 -5.36 -4.01 -11.66
N TYR A 432 -6.02 -2.98 -11.19
CA TYR A 432 -6.33 -2.69 -9.76
C TYR A 432 -5.08 -2.54 -8.86
N GLY A 433 -3.89 -2.67 -9.42
CA GLY A 433 -2.61 -2.76 -8.71
C GLY A 433 -2.10 -4.21 -8.58
N GLY A 434 -2.46 -5.10 -9.51
CA GLY A 434 -2.15 -6.53 -9.48
C GLY A 434 -3.12 -7.31 -8.59
N MET A 435 -2.74 -8.53 -8.21
CA MET A 435 -3.52 -9.31 -7.26
C MET A 435 -3.53 -8.61 -5.90
N THR A 436 -4.69 -8.13 -5.47
CA THR A 436 -4.84 -7.29 -4.28
C THR A 436 -6.26 -7.37 -3.73
N SER A 437 -6.42 -7.19 -2.42
CA SER A 437 -7.71 -7.27 -1.75
C SER A 437 -8.64 -6.07 -1.97
N GLY A 438 -8.25 -5.12 -2.81
CA GLY A 438 -9.06 -3.93 -3.17
C GLY A 438 -8.28 -2.99 -4.09
N LEU A 439 -8.83 -1.83 -4.44
CA LEU A 439 -8.16 -0.82 -5.27
C LEU A 439 -7.06 -0.10 -4.47
N ARG A 440 -5.90 -0.75 -4.34
CA ARG A 440 -4.81 -0.27 -3.48
C ARG A 440 -4.21 1.08 -3.91
N TRP A 441 -4.29 1.43 -5.18
CA TRP A 441 -3.79 2.72 -5.69
C TRP A 441 -4.52 3.94 -5.13
N MET A 442 -5.72 3.74 -4.55
CA MET A 442 -6.49 4.81 -3.91
C MET A 442 -6.37 4.79 -2.37
N PHE A 443 -5.57 3.92 -1.77
CA PHE A 443 -5.50 3.80 -0.31
C PHE A 443 -4.95 5.06 0.38
N TRP A 444 -4.07 5.81 -0.27
CA TRP A 444 -3.56 7.06 0.27
C TRP A 444 -4.63 8.15 0.42
N PHE A 445 -5.78 8.00 -0.24
CA PHE A 445 -6.95 8.87 -0.06
C PHE A 445 -7.67 8.67 1.28
N ALA A 446 -7.44 7.58 1.99
CA ALA A 446 -8.16 7.25 3.20
C ALA A 446 -8.27 8.43 4.20
N PRO A 447 -7.19 9.15 4.59
CA PRO A 447 -7.32 10.27 5.52
C PRO A 447 -8.13 11.45 4.95
N LEU A 448 -8.11 11.66 3.63
CA LEU A 448 -8.90 12.69 2.97
C LEU A 448 -10.40 12.37 3.06
N TRP A 449 -10.74 11.12 2.75
CA TRP A 449 -12.12 10.64 2.80
C TRP A 449 -12.65 10.56 4.25
N LEU A 450 -11.81 10.17 5.21
CA LEU A 450 -12.17 10.17 6.64
C LEU A 450 -12.46 11.59 7.14
N ALA A 451 -11.66 12.59 6.78
CA ALA A 451 -11.92 13.97 7.17
C ALA A 451 -13.25 14.47 6.59
N THR A 452 -13.53 14.18 5.32
CA THR A 452 -14.79 14.61 4.67
C THR A 452 -16.00 13.77 5.06
N MET A 453 -15.83 12.64 5.72
CA MET A 453 -16.91 11.80 6.24
C MET A 453 -17.63 12.45 7.44
N LEU A 454 -16.94 13.29 8.23
CA LEU A 454 -17.43 13.86 9.47
C LEU A 454 -18.83 14.48 9.39
N PRO A 455 -19.15 15.39 8.45
CA PRO A 455 -20.47 16.03 8.42
C PRO A 455 -21.61 15.06 8.10
N ALA A 456 -21.33 13.96 7.39
CA ALA A 456 -22.34 12.91 7.16
C ALA A 456 -22.52 12.04 8.40
N ALA A 457 -21.42 11.68 9.07
CA ALA A 457 -21.48 10.95 10.33
C ALA A 457 -22.22 11.74 11.41
N ASP A 458 -21.93 13.04 11.56
CA ASP A 458 -22.64 13.91 12.47
C ASP A 458 -24.15 13.96 12.19
N ARG A 459 -24.54 14.09 10.89
CA ARG A 459 -25.96 14.05 10.52
C ARG A 459 -26.61 12.70 10.77
N ALA A 460 -25.93 11.61 10.46
CA ALA A 460 -26.43 10.27 10.70
C ALA A 460 -26.78 10.03 12.19
N SER A 461 -26.06 10.67 13.11
CA SER A 461 -26.28 10.54 14.56
C SER A 461 -27.66 11.01 15.03
N HIS A 462 -28.32 11.88 14.28
CA HIS A 462 -29.64 12.40 14.62
C HIS A 462 -30.82 11.48 14.24
N PHE A 463 -30.55 10.41 13.49
CA PHE A 463 -31.57 9.49 12.97
C PHE A 463 -31.19 8.04 13.22
N LYS A 464 -32.08 7.25 13.82
CA LYS A 464 -31.84 5.81 14.05
C LYS A 464 -31.45 5.06 12.76
N ILE A 465 -32.12 5.37 11.65
CA ILE A 465 -31.82 4.76 10.35
C ILE A 465 -30.43 5.18 9.82
N GLY A 466 -30.02 6.42 10.10
CA GLY A 466 -28.67 6.91 9.75
C GLY A 466 -27.60 6.18 10.54
N ILE A 467 -27.78 6.01 11.84
CA ILE A 467 -26.89 5.22 12.70
C ILE A 467 -26.82 3.77 12.22
N ALA A 468 -27.97 3.14 11.93
CA ALA A 468 -28.04 1.77 11.47
C ALA A 468 -27.30 1.60 10.15
N PHE A 469 -27.56 2.47 9.17
CA PHE A 469 -26.86 2.45 7.86
C PHE A 469 -25.34 2.60 8.02
N ALA A 470 -24.89 3.59 8.78
CA ALA A 470 -23.47 3.83 9.00
C ALA A 470 -22.80 2.64 9.72
N SER A 471 -23.48 2.06 10.72
CA SER A 471 -22.97 0.88 11.44
C SER A 471 -22.87 -0.36 10.55
N VAL A 472 -23.87 -0.61 9.69
CA VAL A 472 -23.81 -1.71 8.68
C VAL A 472 -22.70 -1.47 7.68
N ALA A 473 -22.56 -0.23 7.17
CA ALA A 473 -21.48 0.13 6.26
C ALA A 473 -20.09 -0.08 6.90
N LEU A 474 -19.94 0.26 8.17
CA LEU A 474 -18.69 0.02 8.91
C LEU A 474 -18.43 -1.46 9.11
N ALA A 475 -19.43 -2.25 9.51
CA ALA A 475 -19.29 -3.69 9.68
C ALA A 475 -18.88 -4.40 8.38
N TRP A 476 -19.51 -4.02 7.27
CA TRP A 476 -19.16 -4.53 5.94
C TRP A 476 -17.74 -4.15 5.52
N SER A 477 -17.35 -2.89 5.73
CA SER A 477 -16.00 -2.43 5.43
C SER A 477 -14.95 -3.12 6.29
N ALA A 478 -15.24 -3.33 7.57
CA ALA A 478 -14.37 -4.07 8.50
C ALA A 478 -14.24 -5.54 8.12
N MET A 479 -15.32 -6.17 7.68
CA MET A 479 -15.30 -7.54 7.14
C MET A 479 -14.39 -7.61 5.90
N SER A 480 -14.55 -6.69 4.94
CA SER A 480 -13.71 -6.63 3.74
C SER A 480 -12.22 -6.42 4.07
N ALA A 481 -11.91 -5.53 5.04
CA ALA A 481 -10.55 -5.29 5.52
C ALA A 481 -9.96 -6.49 6.29
N SER A 482 -10.80 -7.34 6.88
CA SER A 482 -10.37 -8.50 7.67
C SER A 482 -10.24 -9.78 6.85
N TYR A 483 -10.93 -9.87 5.71
CA TYR A 483 -10.99 -11.06 4.86
C TYR A 483 -9.62 -11.62 4.45
N PRO A 484 -8.62 -10.80 4.06
CA PRO A 484 -7.31 -11.31 3.66
C PRO A 484 -6.50 -11.97 4.78
N THR A 485 -6.98 -11.95 6.01
CA THR A 485 -6.28 -12.45 7.21
C THR A 485 -4.85 -11.90 7.34
N TRP A 486 -3.82 -12.64 6.94
CA TRP A 486 -2.41 -12.26 7.05
C TRP A 486 -1.73 -11.93 5.69
N ASN A 487 -2.37 -12.22 4.55
CA ASN A 487 -1.82 -11.94 3.22
C ASN A 487 -2.75 -11.02 2.42
N PRO A 488 -2.39 -9.74 2.19
CA PRO A 488 -3.20 -8.80 1.41
C PRO A 488 -3.16 -9.03 -0.10
N TRP A 489 -2.21 -9.85 -0.58
CA TRP A 489 -2.03 -10.17 -2.00
C TRP A 489 -2.90 -11.36 -2.39
N VAL A 490 -4.19 -11.19 -2.22
CA VAL A 490 -5.24 -12.13 -2.59
C VAL A 490 -6.39 -11.36 -3.23
N HIS A 491 -7.19 -12.02 -4.04
CA HIS A 491 -8.41 -11.41 -4.56
C HIS A 491 -9.37 -11.02 -3.43
N PRO A 492 -10.15 -9.94 -3.59
CA PRO A 492 -11.20 -9.57 -2.65
C PRO A 492 -12.21 -10.72 -2.47
N TRP A 493 -12.85 -10.78 -1.29
CA TRP A 493 -13.89 -11.77 -1.03
C TRP A 493 -15.01 -11.75 -2.10
N LEU A 494 -15.34 -10.57 -2.62
CA LEU A 494 -16.38 -10.40 -3.65
C LEU A 494 -15.94 -11.01 -4.99
N TYR A 495 -14.67 -10.87 -5.36
CA TYR A 495 -14.13 -11.55 -6.55
C TYR A 495 -14.23 -13.07 -6.40
N ASN A 496 -13.76 -13.61 -5.28
CA ASN A 496 -13.81 -15.06 -5.03
C ASN A 496 -15.25 -15.60 -4.99
N TRP A 497 -16.18 -14.82 -4.43
CA TRP A 497 -17.59 -15.18 -4.40
C TRP A 497 -18.23 -15.18 -5.79
N LEU A 498 -17.96 -14.17 -6.62
CA LEU A 498 -18.44 -14.10 -8.01
C LEU A 498 -17.82 -15.21 -8.88
N SER A 499 -16.52 -15.50 -8.71
CA SER A 499 -15.85 -16.61 -9.39
C SER A 499 -16.46 -17.95 -9.02
N TYR A 500 -16.76 -18.19 -7.76
CA TYR A 500 -17.43 -19.42 -7.31
C TYR A 500 -18.79 -19.66 -8.00
N TRP A 501 -19.52 -18.60 -8.31
CA TRP A 501 -20.78 -18.66 -9.02
C TRP A 501 -20.66 -18.57 -10.55
N ASN A 502 -19.45 -18.62 -11.10
CA ASN A 502 -19.16 -18.41 -12.53
C ASN A 502 -19.78 -17.11 -13.07
N ALA A 503 -19.80 -16.07 -12.26
CA ALA A 503 -20.37 -14.78 -12.60
C ALA A 503 -19.33 -13.77 -13.12
N LEU A 504 -18.06 -14.18 -13.21
CA LEU A 504 -16.99 -13.37 -13.80
C LEU A 504 -16.85 -13.71 -15.30
N PRO A 505 -16.69 -12.73 -16.20
CA PRO A 505 -16.41 -12.98 -17.60
C PRO A 505 -15.12 -13.80 -17.76
N GLY A 506 -15.20 -14.98 -18.37
CA GLY A 506 -14.03 -15.82 -18.67
C GLY A 506 -13.51 -16.68 -17.50
N SER A 507 -14.29 -16.86 -16.41
CA SER A 507 -13.99 -17.82 -15.33
C SER A 507 -14.39 -19.25 -15.71
#